data_1cb999585d3c9e25fee25d8b0eccd020
#
_entry.id   1cb999585d3c9e25fee25d8b0eccd020
#
_cell.length_a   1.000
_cell.length_b   1.000
_cell.length_c   1.000
_cell.angle_alpha   90.00
_cell.angle_beta   90.00
_cell.angle_gamma   90.00
#
_symmetry.space_group_name_H-M   'P 1'
#
loop_
_entity.id
_entity.type
_entity.pdbx_description
1 polymer ?
#
loop_
_entity_poly.entity_id
_entity_poly.type
_entity_poly.pdbx_seq_one_letter_code
_entity_poly.pdbx_strand_id
1 'polypeptide(L)'
;MGGLYSPTTYGEAQAATEAAWAHGIRYFDTAPYYGYTRSERRLGALLCDRERDSYIISTKAGRLMVPDESVSAEENGWVQPLPFRPTFDYTYDAILKSFEDSQQRLGIVKLDILYIHDIGPYTHGDRHEHYWRQLTAGGGFRALLELRRSGRVTAIGLGVNEAGVVQDAMQEADIDVVMLAGRYTLLEQMSLPLLEKCVRAGTGIVIAGPFNSGILVGNNKFDYEDAPSDVVQRVQALKAVCDEFDVPLPAAALHFPMAHPAVVSCVTGARNAQ
;
A
#
# COMPACT_ATOMS: atom_id res chain seq x y z
N MET A 1 11.65 -4.47 -1.85
CA MET A 1 11.30 -4.74 -3.26
C MET A 1 11.64 -3.57 -4.19
N GLY A 2 11.10 -2.37 -3.99
CA GLY A 2 11.27 -1.21 -4.87
C GLY A 2 12.54 -0.39 -4.64
N GLY A 3 13.17 -0.45 -3.48
CA GLY A 3 14.35 0.36 -3.13
C GLY A 3 14.01 1.74 -2.57
N LEU A 4 13.00 1.87 -1.70
CA LEU A 4 12.69 3.13 -1.02
C LEU A 4 13.78 3.46 0.01
N TYR A 5 14.34 4.66 -0.07
CA TYR A 5 15.41 5.22 0.77
C TYR A 5 16.77 4.50 0.72
N SER A 6 16.86 3.33 0.15
CA SER A 6 18.11 2.60 -0.01
C SER A 6 18.00 1.61 -1.17
N PRO A 7 19.11 1.32 -1.88
CA PRO A 7 19.07 0.34 -2.95
C PRO A 7 18.71 -1.03 -2.37
N THR A 8 18.03 -1.83 -3.18
CA THR A 8 17.72 -3.24 -2.87
C THR A 8 18.08 -4.06 -4.08
N THR A 9 18.95 -5.03 -3.91
CA THR A 9 19.33 -5.98 -4.96
C THR A 9 18.22 -7.01 -5.20
N TYR A 10 18.31 -7.76 -6.31
CA TYR A 10 17.38 -8.87 -6.54
C TYR A 10 17.53 -9.97 -5.48
N GLY A 11 18.78 -10.31 -5.11
CA GLY A 11 19.05 -11.32 -4.09
C GLY A 11 18.49 -10.97 -2.71
N GLU A 12 18.58 -9.71 -2.28
CA GLU A 12 17.96 -9.25 -1.02
C GLU A 12 16.44 -9.34 -1.09
N ALA A 13 15.83 -8.93 -2.21
CA ALA A 13 14.39 -9.03 -2.42
C ALA A 13 13.94 -10.50 -2.42
N GLN A 14 14.71 -11.40 -3.05
CA GLN A 14 14.47 -12.83 -3.04
C GLN A 14 14.56 -13.41 -1.62
N ALA A 15 15.64 -13.14 -0.90
CA ALA A 15 15.83 -13.64 0.45
C ALA A 15 14.70 -13.18 1.40
N ALA A 16 14.26 -11.91 1.30
CA ALA A 16 13.14 -11.40 2.08
C ALA A 16 11.82 -12.09 1.73
N THR A 17 11.55 -12.35 0.44
CA THR A 17 10.34 -13.04 0.00
C THR A 17 10.31 -14.50 0.44
N GLU A 18 11.44 -15.20 0.32
CA GLU A 18 11.55 -16.60 0.77
C GLU A 18 11.42 -16.72 2.29
N ALA A 19 12.02 -15.80 3.05
CA ALA A 19 11.85 -15.75 4.50
C ALA A 19 10.37 -15.50 4.89
N ALA A 20 9.72 -14.52 4.26
CA ALA A 20 8.29 -14.26 4.47
C ALA A 20 7.44 -15.50 4.16
N TRP A 21 7.72 -16.17 3.04
CA TRP A 21 7.03 -17.40 2.66
C TRP A 21 7.24 -18.54 3.67
N ALA A 22 8.47 -18.74 4.14
CA ALA A 22 8.83 -19.75 5.13
C ALA A 22 8.12 -19.53 6.48
N HIS A 23 7.89 -18.26 6.85
CA HIS A 23 7.13 -17.86 8.03
C HIS A 23 5.60 -17.83 7.84
N GLY A 24 5.08 -18.37 6.72
CA GLY A 24 3.65 -18.50 6.50
C GLY A 24 2.96 -17.26 5.95
N ILE A 25 3.70 -16.20 5.58
CA ILE A 25 3.10 -15.01 4.95
C ILE A 25 2.67 -15.38 3.53
N ARG A 26 1.41 -15.05 3.20
CA ARG A 26 0.78 -15.37 1.91
C ARG A 26 0.08 -14.19 1.28
N TYR A 27 0.09 -13.01 1.91
CA TYR A 27 -0.40 -11.78 1.31
C TYR A 27 0.78 -10.88 0.93
N PHE A 28 0.87 -10.53 -0.35
CA PHE A 28 1.92 -9.69 -0.92
C PHE A 28 1.30 -8.46 -1.58
N ASP A 29 1.76 -7.27 -1.19
CA ASP A 29 1.35 -6.00 -1.76
C ASP A 29 2.45 -5.37 -2.59
N THR A 30 2.07 -4.77 -3.70
CA THR A 30 2.96 -4.01 -4.57
C THR A 30 2.24 -2.83 -5.24
N ALA A 31 2.94 -2.10 -6.09
CA ALA A 31 2.37 -1.06 -6.95
C ALA A 31 3.26 -0.80 -8.17
N PRO A 32 2.71 -0.29 -9.28
CA PRO A 32 3.48 0.23 -10.41
C PRO A 32 4.51 1.27 -10.00
N TYR A 33 4.15 2.16 -9.07
CA TYR A 33 5.01 3.22 -8.56
C TYR A 33 6.22 2.72 -7.78
N TYR A 34 6.19 1.52 -7.17
CA TYR A 34 7.25 1.06 -6.28
C TYR A 34 8.52 0.68 -7.05
N GLY A 35 9.51 1.57 -6.95
CA GLY A 35 10.76 1.47 -7.73
C GLY A 35 10.53 1.59 -9.24
N TYR A 36 9.44 2.28 -9.63
CA TYR A 36 9.04 2.52 -11.01
C TYR A 36 8.94 1.21 -11.81
N THR A 37 8.00 0.37 -11.43
CA THR A 37 7.72 -0.99 -11.91
C THR A 37 8.63 -2.11 -11.38
N ARG A 38 9.75 -1.79 -10.72
CA ARG A 38 10.73 -2.79 -10.24
C ARG A 38 10.10 -3.79 -9.27
N SER A 39 9.27 -3.30 -8.34
CA SER A 39 8.64 -4.14 -7.31
C SER A 39 7.72 -5.20 -7.91
N GLU A 40 6.84 -4.83 -8.84
CA GLU A 40 5.96 -5.80 -9.51
C GLU A 40 6.73 -6.84 -10.30
N ARG A 41 7.75 -6.43 -11.08
CA ARG A 41 8.59 -7.35 -11.85
C ARG A 41 9.32 -8.37 -10.97
N ARG A 42 9.88 -7.90 -9.84
CA ARG A 42 10.54 -8.79 -8.88
C ARG A 42 9.57 -9.75 -8.22
N LEU A 43 8.45 -9.22 -7.74
CA LEU A 43 7.46 -10.05 -7.06
C LEU A 43 6.86 -11.09 -8.01
N GLY A 44 6.56 -10.72 -9.27
CA GLY A 44 6.11 -11.65 -10.30
C GLY A 44 7.13 -12.77 -10.53
N ALA A 45 8.43 -12.43 -10.70
CA ALA A 45 9.48 -13.42 -10.88
C ALA A 45 9.69 -14.34 -9.65
N LEU A 46 9.47 -13.83 -8.43
CA LEU A 46 9.67 -14.60 -7.20
C LEU A 46 8.46 -15.49 -6.85
N LEU A 47 7.29 -15.18 -7.39
CA LEU A 47 6.06 -15.93 -7.15
C LEU A 47 5.64 -16.83 -8.33
N CYS A 48 6.30 -16.74 -9.50
CA CYS A 48 5.88 -17.43 -10.72
C CYS A 48 5.86 -18.97 -10.59
N ASP A 49 6.71 -19.52 -9.74
CA ASP A 49 6.80 -20.97 -9.50
C ASP A 49 5.91 -21.45 -8.33
N ARG A 50 5.15 -20.54 -7.72
CA ARG A 50 4.20 -20.85 -6.64
C ARG A 50 2.82 -21.12 -7.22
N GLU A 51 2.08 -22.06 -6.62
CA GLU A 51 0.69 -22.26 -7.00
C GLU A 51 -0.11 -20.97 -6.78
N ARG A 52 -0.83 -20.51 -7.81
CA ARG A 52 -1.50 -19.21 -7.80
C ARG A 52 -2.51 -19.06 -6.66
N ASP A 53 -3.22 -20.12 -6.32
CA ASP A 53 -4.23 -20.11 -5.25
C ASP A 53 -3.62 -20.20 -3.83
N SER A 54 -2.29 -20.35 -3.72
CA SER A 54 -1.60 -20.43 -2.44
C SER A 54 -1.23 -19.07 -1.84
N TYR A 55 -1.46 -17.96 -2.56
CA TYR A 55 -1.15 -16.62 -2.08
C TYR A 55 -2.16 -15.57 -2.59
N ILE A 56 -2.23 -14.47 -1.87
CA ILE A 56 -2.99 -13.26 -2.24
C ILE A 56 -2.00 -12.21 -2.73
N ILE A 57 -2.33 -11.55 -3.85
CA ILE A 57 -1.54 -10.45 -4.38
C ILE A 57 -2.42 -9.22 -4.61
N SER A 58 -1.95 -8.09 -4.12
CA SER A 58 -2.53 -6.78 -4.42
C SER A 58 -1.57 -5.90 -5.19
N THR A 59 -2.12 -5.08 -6.06
CA THR A 59 -1.42 -3.97 -6.69
C THR A 59 -2.33 -2.76 -6.80
N LYS A 60 -1.87 -1.70 -7.47
CA LYS A 60 -2.55 -0.41 -7.46
C LYS A 60 -2.69 0.15 -8.87
N ALA A 61 -3.74 0.93 -9.10
CA ALA A 61 -4.03 1.63 -10.36
C ALA A 61 -4.14 3.15 -10.13
N GLY A 62 -4.06 3.93 -11.21
CA GLY A 62 -4.14 5.39 -11.17
C GLY A 62 -2.79 6.10 -11.31
N ARG A 63 -1.68 5.36 -11.28
CA ARG A 63 -0.35 5.85 -11.67
C ARG A 63 0.16 5.00 -12.83
N LEU A 64 -0.03 5.48 -14.06
CA LEU A 64 0.55 4.88 -15.26
C LEU A 64 2.05 5.12 -15.28
N MET A 65 2.81 4.13 -15.75
CA MET A 65 4.26 4.20 -15.83
C MET A 65 4.68 4.36 -17.29
N VAL A 66 5.16 5.55 -17.65
CA VAL A 66 5.57 5.90 -19.00
C VAL A 66 7.09 5.82 -19.13
N PRO A 67 7.65 5.22 -20.18
CA PRO A 67 9.10 5.19 -20.41
C PRO A 67 9.70 6.60 -20.41
N ASP A 68 10.77 6.82 -19.65
CA ASP A 68 11.48 8.10 -19.54
C ASP A 68 12.93 7.88 -19.16
N GLU A 69 13.84 8.14 -20.09
CA GLU A 69 15.29 7.97 -19.88
C GLU A 69 15.90 9.05 -18.97
N SER A 70 15.14 10.14 -18.68
CA SER A 70 15.59 11.22 -17.80
C SER A 70 15.42 10.95 -16.31
N VAL A 71 14.88 9.78 -15.94
CA VAL A 71 14.73 9.37 -14.54
C VAL A 71 16.09 9.28 -13.86
N SER A 72 16.24 10.00 -12.76
CA SER A 72 17.52 10.06 -12.04
C SER A 72 17.76 8.80 -11.19
N ALA A 73 19.04 8.60 -10.79
CA ALA A 73 19.42 7.47 -9.93
C ALA A 73 18.73 7.50 -8.55
N GLU A 74 18.30 8.68 -8.11
CA GLU A 74 17.47 8.87 -6.90
C GLU A 74 16.33 9.83 -7.25
N GLU A 75 15.10 9.36 -7.11
CA GLU A 75 13.92 10.15 -7.43
C GLU A 75 12.73 9.77 -6.56
N ASN A 76 12.06 10.77 -5.96
CA ASN A 76 10.91 10.58 -5.06
C ASN A 76 11.17 9.54 -3.95
N GLY A 77 12.39 9.50 -3.40
CA GLY A 77 12.81 8.55 -2.38
C GLY A 77 13.16 7.15 -2.91
N TRP A 78 12.94 6.86 -4.19
CA TRP A 78 13.38 5.60 -4.80
C TRP A 78 14.85 5.69 -5.21
N VAL A 79 15.64 4.68 -4.85
CA VAL A 79 17.04 4.54 -5.21
C VAL A 79 17.17 3.57 -6.39
N GLN A 80 17.80 4.03 -7.46
CA GLN A 80 17.93 3.32 -8.73
C GLN A 80 16.56 2.83 -9.28
N PRO A 81 15.53 3.69 -9.39
CA PRO A 81 14.28 3.27 -10.01
C PRO A 81 14.50 2.84 -11.47
N LEU A 82 13.54 2.12 -12.06
CA LEU A 82 13.60 1.82 -13.48
C LEU A 82 13.24 3.07 -14.31
N PRO A 83 13.66 3.15 -15.60
CA PRO A 83 13.48 4.34 -16.45
C PRO A 83 12.02 4.50 -16.91
N PHE A 84 11.14 4.72 -15.96
CA PHE A 84 9.72 4.98 -16.15
C PHE A 84 9.30 6.12 -15.21
N ARG A 85 8.45 7.02 -15.68
CA ARG A 85 7.91 8.13 -14.89
C ARG A 85 6.43 7.90 -14.59
N PRO A 86 5.97 8.09 -13.34
CA PRO A 86 4.56 7.99 -13.00
C PRO A 86 3.77 9.17 -13.58
N THR A 87 2.63 8.86 -14.18
CA THR A 87 1.64 9.84 -14.63
C THR A 87 0.30 9.48 -13.97
N PHE A 88 -0.31 10.44 -13.29
CA PHE A 88 -1.61 10.23 -12.67
C PHE A 88 -2.72 10.28 -13.71
N ASP A 89 -3.50 9.23 -13.79
CA ASP A 89 -4.72 9.15 -14.58
C ASP A 89 -5.66 8.09 -13.97
N TYR A 90 -6.85 8.55 -13.53
CA TYR A 90 -7.84 7.71 -12.87
C TYR A 90 -9.10 7.50 -13.75
N THR A 91 -9.01 7.79 -15.04
CA THR A 91 -10.09 7.55 -16.00
C THR A 91 -10.33 6.05 -16.19
N TYR A 92 -11.49 5.72 -16.78
CA TYR A 92 -11.87 4.34 -17.09
C TYR A 92 -10.76 3.59 -17.86
N ASP A 93 -10.30 4.16 -18.97
CA ASP A 93 -9.29 3.54 -19.83
C ASP A 93 -7.93 3.41 -19.12
N ALA A 94 -7.56 4.40 -18.31
CA ALA A 94 -6.31 4.38 -17.55
C ALA A 94 -6.30 3.30 -16.45
N ILE A 95 -7.44 3.09 -15.78
CA ILE A 95 -7.56 2.01 -14.78
C ILE A 95 -7.42 0.64 -15.46
N LEU A 96 -8.10 0.41 -16.59
CA LEU A 96 -7.95 -0.85 -17.34
C LEU A 96 -6.52 -1.06 -17.83
N LYS A 97 -5.90 -0.01 -18.40
CA LYS A 97 -4.50 -0.08 -18.83
C LYS A 97 -3.55 -0.37 -17.67
N SER A 98 -3.70 0.31 -16.54
CA SER A 98 -2.88 0.07 -15.35
C SER A 98 -2.99 -1.38 -14.87
N PHE A 99 -4.21 -1.93 -14.87
CA PHE A 99 -4.47 -3.33 -14.53
C PHE A 99 -3.75 -4.29 -15.49
N GLU A 100 -3.90 -4.11 -16.81
CA GLU A 100 -3.28 -4.95 -17.85
C GLU A 100 -1.74 -4.88 -17.80
N ASP A 101 -1.19 -3.68 -17.64
CA ASP A 101 0.25 -3.48 -17.48
C ASP A 101 0.78 -4.20 -16.22
N SER A 102 0.03 -4.19 -15.13
CA SER A 102 0.39 -4.90 -13.90
C SER A 102 0.31 -6.42 -14.07
N GLN A 103 -0.68 -6.94 -14.79
CA GLN A 103 -0.75 -8.36 -15.13
C GLN A 103 0.51 -8.83 -15.87
N GLN A 104 0.97 -8.04 -16.88
CA GLN A 104 2.18 -8.34 -17.64
C GLN A 104 3.44 -8.30 -16.75
N ARG A 105 3.57 -7.31 -15.85
CA ARG A 105 4.72 -7.20 -14.98
C ARG A 105 4.78 -8.28 -13.90
N LEU A 106 3.62 -8.70 -13.42
CA LEU A 106 3.46 -9.74 -12.40
C LEU A 106 3.40 -11.17 -12.99
N GLY A 107 3.13 -11.31 -14.29
CA GLY A 107 2.99 -12.61 -14.95
C GLY A 107 1.74 -13.39 -14.49
N ILE A 108 0.64 -12.71 -14.16
CA ILE A 108 -0.60 -13.33 -13.65
C ILE A 108 -1.83 -12.87 -14.43
N VAL A 109 -2.84 -13.72 -14.49
CA VAL A 109 -4.09 -13.43 -15.20
C VAL A 109 -5.14 -12.76 -14.32
N LYS A 110 -5.19 -13.13 -13.04
CA LYS A 110 -6.16 -12.63 -12.06
C LYS A 110 -5.43 -11.97 -10.90
N LEU A 111 -5.84 -10.75 -10.53
CA LEU A 111 -5.45 -10.09 -9.29
C LEU A 111 -6.45 -10.40 -8.17
N ASP A 112 -5.96 -10.55 -6.96
CA ASP A 112 -6.86 -10.70 -5.82
C ASP A 112 -7.42 -9.34 -5.41
N ILE A 113 -6.57 -8.32 -5.28
CA ILE A 113 -7.01 -6.98 -4.88
C ILE A 113 -6.41 -5.92 -5.81
N LEU A 114 -7.23 -4.98 -6.26
CA LEU A 114 -6.80 -3.80 -6.99
C LEU A 114 -7.23 -2.53 -6.24
N TYR A 115 -6.24 -1.75 -5.82
CA TYR A 115 -6.45 -0.48 -5.14
C TYR A 115 -6.33 0.71 -6.09
N ILE A 116 -7.12 1.75 -5.90
CA ILE A 116 -6.80 3.09 -6.41
C ILE A 116 -5.69 3.68 -5.55
N HIS A 117 -4.59 4.10 -6.20
CA HIS A 117 -3.39 4.57 -5.53
C HIS A 117 -3.44 6.08 -5.27
N ASP A 118 -3.41 6.46 -3.98
CA ASP A 118 -3.22 7.83 -3.52
C ASP A 118 -4.12 8.87 -4.22
N ILE A 119 -5.40 8.55 -4.37
CA ILE A 119 -6.43 9.54 -4.72
C ILE A 119 -6.75 10.37 -3.47
N GLY A 120 -6.76 11.67 -3.54
CA GLY A 120 -7.10 12.51 -2.41
C GLY A 120 -6.27 13.78 -2.30
N PRO A 121 -6.72 14.75 -1.51
CA PRO A 121 -6.04 16.03 -1.34
C PRO A 121 -4.64 15.91 -0.73
N TYR A 122 -4.36 14.89 0.09
CA TYR A 122 -3.03 14.65 0.62
C TYR A 122 -1.97 14.50 -0.49
N THR A 123 -2.30 13.80 -1.57
CA THR A 123 -1.39 13.61 -2.70
C THR A 123 -1.51 14.71 -3.76
N HIS A 124 -2.72 15.19 -4.02
CA HIS A 124 -2.99 16.02 -5.20
C HIS A 124 -3.18 17.50 -4.90
N GLY A 125 -3.32 17.90 -3.62
CA GLY A 125 -3.54 19.29 -3.23
C GLY A 125 -4.69 19.92 -4.03
N ASP A 126 -4.45 21.08 -4.60
CA ASP A 126 -5.44 21.83 -5.39
C ASP A 126 -5.93 21.11 -6.66
N ARG A 127 -5.22 20.07 -7.11
CA ARG A 127 -5.62 19.25 -8.26
C ARG A 127 -6.50 18.07 -7.87
N HIS A 128 -6.81 17.87 -6.59
CA HIS A 128 -7.63 16.76 -6.13
C HIS A 128 -8.94 16.64 -6.90
N GLU A 129 -9.69 17.73 -7.04
CA GLU A 129 -10.98 17.75 -7.72
C GLU A 129 -10.90 17.29 -9.19
N HIS A 130 -9.80 17.62 -9.88
CA HIS A 130 -9.57 17.15 -11.26
C HIS A 130 -9.44 15.61 -11.31
N TYR A 131 -8.64 15.03 -10.43
CA TYR A 131 -8.43 13.58 -10.40
C TYR A 131 -9.62 12.82 -9.83
N TRP A 132 -10.32 13.42 -8.86
CA TRP A 132 -11.57 12.86 -8.33
C TRP A 132 -12.64 12.72 -9.42
N ARG A 133 -12.78 13.73 -10.30
CA ARG A 133 -13.69 13.65 -11.46
C ARG A 133 -13.28 12.57 -12.45
N GLN A 134 -12.01 12.31 -12.66
CA GLN A 134 -11.59 11.17 -13.49
C GLN A 134 -12.05 9.85 -12.90
N LEU A 135 -11.91 9.67 -11.58
CA LEU A 135 -12.32 8.47 -10.89
C LEU A 135 -13.85 8.28 -10.87
N THR A 136 -14.60 9.36 -10.68
CA THR A 136 -16.08 9.36 -10.63
C THR A 136 -16.69 9.47 -12.03
N ALA A 137 -16.91 10.68 -12.53
CA ALA A 137 -17.54 10.95 -13.82
C ALA A 137 -16.74 10.41 -15.02
N GLY A 138 -15.41 10.37 -14.91
CA GLY A 138 -14.51 9.76 -15.90
C GLY A 138 -14.50 8.23 -15.91
N GLY A 139 -15.22 7.61 -15.00
CA GLY A 139 -15.54 6.18 -15.02
C GLY A 139 -14.49 5.27 -14.40
N GLY A 140 -13.53 5.77 -13.63
CA GLY A 140 -12.54 4.92 -12.97
C GLY A 140 -13.17 3.91 -12.02
N PHE A 141 -14.16 4.31 -11.18
CA PHE A 141 -14.91 3.38 -10.35
C PHE A 141 -15.68 2.36 -11.19
N ARG A 142 -16.25 2.75 -12.33
CA ARG A 142 -16.92 1.82 -13.24
C ARG A 142 -15.96 0.74 -13.75
N ALA A 143 -14.74 1.11 -14.14
CA ALA A 143 -13.72 0.15 -14.57
C ALA A 143 -13.40 -0.87 -13.45
N LEU A 144 -13.20 -0.42 -12.21
CA LEU A 144 -12.97 -1.31 -11.07
C LEU A 144 -14.13 -2.29 -10.85
N LEU A 145 -15.36 -1.77 -10.85
CA LEU A 145 -16.57 -2.60 -10.69
C LEU A 145 -16.73 -3.63 -11.80
N GLU A 146 -16.39 -3.28 -13.04
CA GLU A 146 -16.41 -4.21 -14.19
C GLU A 146 -15.32 -5.29 -14.06
N LEU A 147 -14.10 -4.93 -13.64
CA LEU A 147 -13.04 -5.89 -13.36
C LEU A 147 -13.45 -6.89 -12.27
N ARG A 148 -14.09 -6.41 -11.19
CA ARG A 148 -14.61 -7.27 -10.12
C ARG A 148 -15.74 -8.18 -10.63
N ARG A 149 -16.74 -7.64 -11.33
CA ARG A 149 -17.88 -8.41 -11.87
C ARG A 149 -17.46 -9.48 -12.87
N SER A 150 -16.43 -9.20 -13.67
CA SER A 150 -15.89 -10.17 -14.63
C SER A 150 -14.99 -11.24 -13.99
N GLY A 151 -14.70 -11.14 -12.68
CA GLY A 151 -13.83 -12.06 -11.95
C GLY A 151 -12.33 -11.89 -12.24
N ARG A 152 -11.94 -10.83 -12.98
CA ARG A 152 -10.53 -10.50 -13.23
C ARG A 152 -9.82 -9.96 -11.96
N VAL A 153 -10.60 -9.38 -11.06
CA VAL A 153 -10.17 -8.92 -9.72
C VAL A 153 -11.18 -9.48 -8.71
N THR A 154 -10.71 -9.93 -7.55
CA THR A 154 -11.59 -10.45 -6.50
C THR A 154 -12.16 -9.33 -5.64
N ALA A 155 -11.35 -8.36 -5.25
CA ALA A 155 -11.74 -7.22 -4.41
C ALA A 155 -11.14 -5.92 -4.92
N ILE A 156 -11.87 -4.81 -4.74
CA ILE A 156 -11.47 -3.48 -5.16
C ILE A 156 -11.48 -2.51 -3.97
N GLY A 157 -10.64 -1.48 -4.05
CA GLY A 157 -10.60 -0.47 -3.00
C GLY A 157 -9.64 0.68 -3.24
N LEU A 158 -9.25 1.34 -2.16
CA LEU A 158 -8.32 2.46 -2.15
C LEU A 158 -7.08 2.12 -1.33
N GLY A 159 -5.89 2.54 -1.81
CA GLY A 159 -4.65 2.55 -1.04
C GLY A 159 -4.20 3.99 -0.83
N VAL A 160 -4.41 4.52 0.38
CA VAL A 160 -4.30 5.96 0.67
C VAL A 160 -3.69 6.25 2.04
N ASN A 161 -3.22 7.49 2.22
CA ASN A 161 -2.67 8.01 3.47
C ASN A 161 -3.66 8.93 4.22
N GLU A 162 -4.94 8.88 3.92
CA GLU A 162 -5.96 9.76 4.51
C GLU A 162 -7.32 9.08 4.60
N ALA A 163 -8.11 9.42 5.64
CA ALA A 163 -9.39 8.80 5.90
C ALA A 163 -10.56 9.48 5.15
N GLY A 164 -10.47 10.78 4.88
CA GLY A 164 -11.56 11.57 4.29
C GLY A 164 -11.99 11.04 2.93
N VAL A 165 -11.04 10.90 2.01
CA VAL A 165 -11.30 10.42 0.65
C VAL A 165 -11.89 9.00 0.59
N VAL A 166 -11.61 8.16 1.60
CA VAL A 166 -12.24 6.84 1.71
C VAL A 166 -13.73 6.96 1.97
N GLN A 167 -14.12 7.90 2.84
CA GLN A 167 -15.53 8.12 3.14
C GLN A 167 -16.31 8.64 1.93
N ASP A 168 -15.68 9.48 1.11
CA ASP A 168 -16.25 9.96 -0.14
C ASP A 168 -16.36 8.82 -1.16
N ALA A 169 -15.33 8.00 -1.31
CA ALA A 169 -15.34 6.85 -2.21
C ALA A 169 -16.42 5.80 -1.85
N MET A 170 -16.68 5.59 -0.56
CA MET A 170 -17.76 4.70 -0.09
C MET A 170 -19.17 5.22 -0.41
N GLN A 171 -19.33 6.48 -0.83
CA GLN A 171 -20.60 7.02 -1.34
C GLN A 171 -20.75 6.81 -2.85
N GLU A 172 -19.62 6.70 -3.58
CA GLU A 172 -19.59 6.57 -5.03
C GLU A 172 -19.57 5.10 -5.50
N ALA A 173 -18.98 4.20 -4.71
CA ALA A 173 -18.82 2.82 -5.10
C ALA A 173 -18.86 1.87 -3.90
N ASP A 174 -19.22 0.62 -4.18
CA ASP A 174 -19.17 -0.49 -3.24
C ASP A 174 -17.72 -0.98 -3.10
N ILE A 175 -17.05 -0.54 -2.02
CA ILE A 175 -15.65 -0.76 -1.72
C ILE A 175 -15.50 -1.98 -0.81
N ASP A 176 -14.74 -2.99 -1.27
CA ASP A 176 -14.52 -4.23 -0.52
C ASP A 176 -13.45 -4.07 0.57
N VAL A 177 -12.38 -3.32 0.25
CA VAL A 177 -11.22 -3.23 1.13
C VAL A 177 -10.48 -1.91 0.96
N VAL A 178 -9.92 -1.39 2.05
CA VAL A 178 -9.10 -0.16 2.04
C VAL A 178 -7.73 -0.48 2.62
N MET A 179 -6.68 -0.11 1.93
CA MET A 179 -5.32 -0.07 2.47
C MET A 179 -5.06 1.34 3.02
N LEU A 180 -5.02 1.44 4.35
CA LEU A 180 -4.82 2.70 5.06
C LEU A 180 -3.40 2.76 5.62
N ALA A 181 -2.60 3.72 5.11
CA ALA A 181 -1.19 3.82 5.45
C ALA A 181 -0.94 4.83 6.58
N GLY A 182 -0.41 4.35 7.72
CA GLY A 182 0.07 5.17 8.82
C GLY A 182 -1.01 5.97 9.59
N ARG A 183 -2.29 5.72 9.37
CA ARG A 183 -3.40 6.51 9.94
C ARG A 183 -4.23 5.76 10.99
N TYR A 184 -3.94 4.47 11.20
CA TYR A 184 -4.43 3.71 12.36
C TYR A 184 -3.31 2.78 12.85
N THR A 185 -2.56 3.24 13.82
CA THR A 185 -1.39 2.56 14.39
C THR A 185 -1.35 2.74 15.89
N LEU A 186 -0.40 2.13 16.58
CA LEU A 186 -0.17 2.35 18.01
C LEU A 186 0.07 3.84 18.34
N LEU A 187 0.64 4.60 17.40
CA LEU A 187 0.97 6.03 17.56
C LEU A 187 -0.15 6.95 17.07
N GLU A 188 -0.89 6.56 16.03
CA GLU A 188 -1.90 7.37 15.35
C GLU A 188 -3.25 6.64 15.30
N GLN A 189 -4.33 7.27 15.83
CA GLN A 189 -5.65 6.64 15.95
C GLN A 189 -6.79 7.52 15.42
N MET A 190 -6.47 8.60 14.71
CA MET A 190 -7.44 9.57 14.21
C MET A 190 -8.47 8.97 13.21
N SER A 191 -8.15 7.82 12.62
CA SER A 191 -9.05 7.14 11.68
C SER A 191 -10.05 6.19 12.32
N LEU A 192 -10.13 6.10 13.65
CA LEU A 192 -11.09 5.23 14.33
C LEU A 192 -12.54 5.40 13.84
N PRO A 193 -13.07 6.62 13.62
CA PRO A 193 -14.44 6.79 13.10
C PRO A 193 -14.62 6.19 11.68
N LEU A 194 -13.58 6.19 10.84
CA LEU A 194 -13.61 5.50 9.54
C LEU A 194 -13.68 3.99 9.72
N LEU A 195 -12.87 3.42 10.62
CA LEU A 195 -12.87 1.98 10.88
C LEU A 195 -14.25 1.49 11.34
N GLU A 196 -14.90 2.24 12.23
CA GLU A 196 -16.26 1.94 12.67
C GLU A 196 -17.29 1.98 11.51
N LYS A 197 -17.12 2.94 10.58
CA LYS A 197 -17.94 3.01 9.37
C LYS A 197 -17.70 1.79 8.47
N CYS A 198 -16.45 1.37 8.32
CA CYS A 198 -16.07 0.19 7.55
C CYS A 198 -16.67 -1.10 8.14
N VAL A 199 -16.65 -1.28 9.46
CA VAL A 199 -17.35 -2.40 10.12
C VAL A 199 -18.83 -2.47 9.71
N ARG A 200 -19.53 -1.33 9.77
CA ARG A 200 -20.95 -1.28 9.41
C ARG A 200 -21.22 -1.55 7.91
N ALA A 201 -20.28 -1.18 7.06
CA ALA A 201 -20.37 -1.38 5.61
C ALA A 201 -19.89 -2.77 5.15
N GLY A 202 -19.23 -3.54 6.01
CA GLY A 202 -18.59 -4.79 5.62
C GLY A 202 -17.28 -4.59 4.83
N THR A 203 -16.70 -3.39 4.85
CA THR A 203 -15.44 -3.06 4.18
C THR A 203 -14.26 -3.46 5.06
N GLY A 204 -13.34 -4.27 4.55
CA GLY A 204 -12.12 -4.65 5.26
C GLY A 204 -11.07 -3.53 5.26
N ILE A 205 -10.28 -3.43 6.32
CA ILE A 205 -9.12 -2.52 6.39
C ILE A 205 -7.83 -3.34 6.39
N VAL A 206 -6.93 -3.03 5.48
CA VAL A 206 -5.53 -3.45 5.50
C VAL A 206 -4.70 -2.28 6.02
N ILE A 207 -4.02 -2.47 7.14
CA ILE A 207 -3.11 -1.44 7.67
C ILE A 207 -1.77 -1.55 6.96
N ALA A 208 -1.34 -0.48 6.32
CA ALA A 208 0.01 -0.32 5.79
C ALA A 208 0.81 0.67 6.65
N GLY A 209 2.13 0.47 6.72
CA GLY A 209 3.01 1.32 7.52
C GLY A 209 2.70 1.33 9.02
N PRO A 210 2.48 0.18 9.68
CA PRO A 210 2.15 0.11 11.12
C PRO A 210 3.24 0.68 12.02
N PHE A 211 4.45 0.87 11.47
CA PHE A 211 5.60 1.41 12.18
C PHE A 211 5.82 2.92 11.97
N ASN A 212 4.85 3.64 11.35
CA ASN A 212 4.91 5.09 11.10
C ASN A 212 6.26 5.53 10.53
N SER A 213 6.56 5.09 9.31
CA SER A 213 7.84 5.33 8.59
C SER A 213 9.08 4.78 9.31
N GLY A 214 8.88 3.94 10.33
CA GLY A 214 9.93 3.24 11.05
C GLY A 214 10.27 3.77 12.42
N ILE A 215 9.61 4.84 12.91
CA ILE A 215 9.89 5.38 14.24
C ILE A 215 9.59 4.37 15.36
N LEU A 216 8.57 3.52 15.19
CA LEU A 216 8.21 2.47 16.15
C LEU A 216 9.14 1.24 16.11
N VAL A 217 10.12 1.22 15.20
CA VAL A 217 11.19 0.20 15.11
C VAL A 217 12.57 0.82 15.24
N GLY A 218 12.68 2.03 15.80
CA GLY A 218 13.96 2.68 16.15
C GLY A 218 14.55 3.58 15.07
N ASN A 219 13.86 3.83 13.94
CA ASN A 219 14.24 4.89 13.01
C ASN A 219 13.83 6.28 13.54
N ASN A 220 14.32 7.33 12.87
CA ASN A 220 13.94 8.72 13.19
C ASN A 220 13.01 9.31 12.12
N LYS A 221 12.16 8.48 11.48
CA LYS A 221 11.24 8.94 10.42
C LYS A 221 9.78 8.78 10.84
N PHE A 222 8.99 9.82 10.56
CA PHE A 222 7.54 9.87 10.74
C PHE A 222 6.93 10.57 9.52
N ASP A 223 5.86 10.03 8.95
CA ASP A 223 5.20 10.55 7.72
C ASP A 223 6.20 10.84 6.58
N TYR A 224 7.20 9.94 6.41
CA TYR A 224 8.26 9.99 5.39
C TYR A 224 9.31 11.10 5.59
N GLU A 225 9.22 11.90 6.66
CA GLU A 225 10.14 12.98 7.04
C GLU A 225 10.84 12.69 8.38
N ASP A 226 11.70 13.58 8.83
CA ASP A 226 12.29 13.50 10.18
C ASP A 226 11.22 13.74 11.24
N ALA A 227 11.21 12.90 12.27
CA ALA A 227 10.17 12.94 13.28
C ALA A 227 10.23 14.21 14.13
N PRO A 228 9.10 14.93 14.32
CA PRO A 228 9.01 16.03 15.28
C PRO A 228 9.27 15.57 16.71
N SER A 229 9.75 16.50 17.56
CA SER A 229 10.15 16.19 18.94
C SER A 229 9.01 15.66 19.83
N ASP A 230 7.79 16.13 19.62
CA ASP A 230 6.60 15.64 20.34
C ASP A 230 6.25 14.19 19.95
N VAL A 231 6.41 13.84 18.67
CA VAL A 231 6.25 12.45 18.21
C VAL A 231 7.29 11.55 18.85
N VAL A 232 8.57 12.00 18.90
CA VAL A 232 9.64 11.24 19.56
C VAL A 232 9.32 11.01 21.04
N GLN A 233 8.83 12.02 21.76
CA GLN A 233 8.42 11.90 23.17
C GLN A 233 7.27 10.90 23.35
N ARG A 234 6.26 10.92 22.47
CA ARG A 234 5.16 9.95 22.49
C ARG A 234 5.66 8.51 22.29
N VAL A 235 6.59 8.31 21.35
CA VAL A 235 7.20 6.99 21.11
C VAL A 235 8.00 6.52 22.35
N GLN A 236 8.75 7.42 23.00
CA GLN A 236 9.47 7.07 24.23
C GLN A 236 8.51 6.66 25.36
N ALA A 237 7.38 7.36 25.51
CA ALA A 237 6.37 6.99 26.50
C ALA A 237 5.73 5.62 26.18
N LEU A 238 5.41 5.34 24.92
CA LEU A 238 4.92 4.02 24.50
C LEU A 238 5.94 2.92 24.78
N LYS A 239 7.22 3.20 24.49
CA LYS A 239 8.30 2.25 24.77
C LYS A 239 8.42 1.95 26.26
N ALA A 240 8.36 2.98 27.12
CA ALA A 240 8.42 2.78 28.58
C ALA A 240 7.31 1.84 29.08
N VAL A 241 6.07 2.04 28.60
CA VAL A 241 4.95 1.12 28.92
C VAL A 241 5.24 -0.30 28.42
N CYS A 242 5.71 -0.45 27.18
CA CYS A 242 6.04 -1.77 26.65
C CYS A 242 7.13 -2.48 27.47
N ASP A 243 8.15 -1.73 27.91
CA ASP A 243 9.25 -2.24 28.74
C ASP A 243 8.76 -2.72 30.12
N GLU A 244 7.75 -2.08 30.72
CA GLU A 244 7.14 -2.51 31.99
C GLU A 244 6.50 -3.92 31.91
N PHE A 245 6.03 -4.32 30.71
CA PHE A 245 5.37 -5.60 30.45
C PHE A 245 6.25 -6.60 29.69
N ASP A 246 7.54 -6.30 29.51
CA ASP A 246 8.48 -7.10 28.70
C ASP A 246 7.97 -7.40 27.28
N VAL A 247 7.34 -6.41 26.65
CA VAL A 247 6.82 -6.48 25.28
C VAL A 247 7.67 -5.61 24.37
N PRO A 248 8.26 -6.16 23.28
CA PRO A 248 8.96 -5.34 22.30
C PRO A 248 8.00 -4.33 21.64
N LEU A 249 8.38 -3.04 21.60
CA LEU A 249 7.57 -2.00 20.97
C LEU A 249 7.15 -2.33 19.52
N PRO A 250 8.02 -2.91 18.66
CA PRO A 250 7.60 -3.35 17.33
C PRO A 250 6.48 -4.41 17.34
N ALA A 251 6.50 -5.32 18.32
CA ALA A 251 5.44 -6.33 18.46
C ALA A 251 4.11 -5.67 18.85
N ALA A 252 4.12 -4.77 19.84
CA ALA A 252 2.94 -4.00 20.22
C ALA A 252 2.40 -3.19 19.03
N ALA A 253 3.27 -2.52 18.27
CA ALA A 253 2.90 -1.73 17.09
C ALA A 253 2.26 -2.57 15.99
N LEU A 254 2.72 -3.80 15.79
CA LEU A 254 2.16 -4.71 14.78
C LEU A 254 0.81 -5.29 15.22
N HIS A 255 0.67 -5.65 16.49
CA HIS A 255 -0.55 -6.29 17.01
C HIS A 255 -1.68 -5.31 17.32
N PHE A 256 -1.36 -4.07 17.69
CA PHE A 256 -2.36 -3.06 18.05
C PHE A 256 -3.46 -2.90 16.99
N PRO A 257 -3.15 -2.62 15.70
CA PRO A 257 -4.20 -2.42 14.71
C PRO A 257 -5.01 -3.69 14.44
N MET A 258 -4.42 -4.88 14.59
CA MET A 258 -5.10 -6.16 14.38
C MET A 258 -6.19 -6.45 15.42
N ALA A 259 -6.22 -5.74 16.53
CA ALA A 259 -7.26 -5.88 17.56
C ALA A 259 -8.61 -5.26 17.13
N HIS A 260 -8.63 -4.43 16.09
CA HIS A 260 -9.87 -3.79 15.63
C HIS A 260 -10.61 -4.67 14.63
N PRO A 261 -11.93 -4.90 14.75
CA PRO A 261 -12.69 -5.84 13.91
C PRO A 261 -12.74 -5.48 12.42
N ALA A 262 -12.54 -4.21 12.03
CA ALA A 262 -12.42 -3.83 10.63
C ALA A 262 -11.08 -4.28 10.01
N VAL A 263 -10.04 -4.49 10.82
CA VAL A 263 -8.69 -4.78 10.31
C VAL A 263 -8.57 -6.25 9.97
N VAL A 264 -8.42 -6.53 8.69
CA VAL A 264 -8.32 -7.90 8.15
C VAL A 264 -6.88 -8.33 7.92
N SER A 265 -5.95 -7.39 7.81
CA SER A 265 -4.52 -7.66 7.63
C SER A 265 -3.65 -6.44 7.94
N CYS A 266 -2.36 -6.70 8.16
CA CYS A 266 -1.35 -5.67 8.34
C CYS A 266 -0.17 -5.94 7.40
N VAL A 267 0.21 -4.96 6.57
CA VAL A 267 1.29 -5.07 5.59
C VAL A 267 2.49 -4.26 6.04
N THR A 268 3.61 -4.94 6.22
CA THR A 268 4.88 -4.33 6.61
C THR A 268 5.90 -4.37 5.47
N GLY A 269 6.77 -3.36 5.40
CA GLY A 269 7.90 -3.37 4.49
C GLY A 269 9.07 -4.17 5.07
N ALA A 270 9.41 -5.30 4.45
CA ALA A 270 10.64 -6.03 4.76
C ALA A 270 11.75 -5.64 3.79
N ARG A 271 12.95 -5.33 4.32
CA ARG A 271 14.14 -4.99 3.52
C ARG A 271 15.10 -6.15 3.33
N ASN A 272 15.16 -7.04 4.29
CA ASN A 272 16.04 -8.22 4.32
C ASN A 272 15.29 -9.41 4.94
N ALA A 273 15.96 -10.54 5.01
CA ALA A 273 15.42 -11.80 5.57
C ALA A 273 15.50 -11.88 7.10
N GLN A 274 16.08 -10.88 7.76
CA GLN A 274 16.26 -10.85 9.22
C GLN A 274 15.09 -10.07 9.91
#